data_cbedc42f731c230ba0b4b04c1733ca3e
#
_entry.id   cbedc42f731c230ba0b4b04c1733ca3e
#
_cell.length_a   1.000
_cell.length_b   1.000
_cell.length_c   1.000
_cell.angle_alpha   90.00
_cell.angle_beta   90.00
_cell.angle_gamma   90.00
#
_symmetry.space_group_name_H-M   'P 1'
#
loop_
_entity.id
_entity.type
_entity.pdbx_description
1 polymer ?
#
loop_
_entity_poly.entity_id
_entity_poly.type
_entity_poly.pdbx_seq_one_letter_code
_entity_poly.pdbx_strand_id
1 'polypeptide(L)'
;MENMPSDKSGNTSKNARKNFWVIVLLPAVTFYWTAACGSVSWTRKSSVTGDMPIPNDGKQQTCCLVLDIDKDGIDDFVIGERTQAPSVVWYKYNGKGWDKLVIDNTRKNPEAGGDFCDIDRDGDLDIVLGQDASGNNIWWWENPCPDFSKPWTCRYIKNSGGNKHHDQTVGDFDSDGQVELVSWNQQAKQLLLFEIPADPKSSGPWPSTVIYSWSTRREREGFPSLPVDIDLDGKLDIVGGGRWFKHLGGTKYEENIIDPEMAFTQCAAGQLVKGGRPEVVSSPGDMNGDAKWYEWNGKQWSAHKLRYVVHGHTCEIRDIDGDGNMDIFIGEMGQPGAGDDAKTYIWYGDGKGNFTENIASHGQGIHEGKLGDLDGDGDLDILMKPYSHRTPRVDVLLNCGLRKLSSDNE
;
A
#
# COMPACT_ATOMS: atom_id res chain seq x y z
N MET A 1 50.71 64.69 4.77
CA MET A 1 50.41 65.71 5.80
C MET A 1 49.82 64.94 6.91
N GLU A 2 50.64 64.47 7.86
CA GLU A 2 50.85 65.16 9.15
C GLU A 2 49.61 65.00 10.06
N ASN A 3 49.60 64.51 11.24
CA ASN A 3 50.67 64.30 12.25
C ASN A 3 50.12 63.39 13.36
N MET A 4 50.95 62.53 13.89
CA MET A 4 50.92 62.16 15.32
C MET A 4 51.38 63.38 16.18
N PRO A 5 51.14 63.41 17.53
CA PRO A 5 51.76 62.51 18.51
C PRO A 5 50.97 62.29 19.80
N SER A 6 51.26 61.32 20.53
CA SER A 6 52.07 61.04 21.76
C SER A 6 51.28 60.88 23.05
N ASP A 7 51.42 59.74 23.64
CA ASP A 7 52.03 59.40 24.91
C ASP A 7 51.51 59.94 26.23
N LYS A 8 51.15 59.02 27.13
CA LYS A 8 51.70 58.90 28.51
C LYS A 8 51.00 57.83 29.35
N SER A 9 51.84 56.83 29.67
CA SER A 9 52.03 56.13 30.92
C SER A 9 50.99 56.26 32.07
N GLY A 10 50.61 55.11 32.63
CA GLY A 10 49.99 55.03 33.95
C GLY A 10 49.96 53.56 34.41
N ASN A 11 51.02 53.17 35.11
CA ASN A 11 51.21 51.90 35.78
C ASN A 11 50.41 51.85 37.09
N THR A 12 49.52 50.85 37.26
CA THR A 12 49.13 50.39 38.60
C THR A 12 48.83 48.89 38.59
N SER A 13 49.63 48.18 39.29
CA SER A 13 49.49 46.79 39.69
C SER A 13 48.19 46.51 40.46
N LYS A 14 47.42 45.51 40.11
CA LYS A 14 46.55 44.80 41.07
C LYS A 14 46.34 43.33 40.68
N ASN A 15 46.89 42.49 41.50
CA ASN A 15 46.46 41.14 41.92
C ASN A 15 45.60 40.30 41.00
N ALA A 16 46.21 39.34 40.33
CA ALA A 16 45.57 38.19 39.73
C ALA A 16 45.06 37.20 40.80
N ARG A 17 43.74 37.15 41.01
CA ARG A 17 43.12 35.98 41.65
C ARG A 17 42.95 34.88 40.59
N LYS A 18 43.67 33.79 40.74
CA LYS A 18 43.50 32.54 40.00
C LYS A 18 42.19 31.88 40.45
N ASN A 19 41.14 31.97 39.65
CA ASN A 19 39.98 31.11 39.84
C ASN A 19 40.29 29.75 39.20
N PHE A 20 40.46 28.72 40.02
CA PHE A 20 40.47 27.33 39.61
C PHE A 20 39.02 26.92 39.36
N TRP A 21 38.65 26.72 38.09
CA TRP A 21 37.44 26.01 37.74
C TRP A 21 37.72 24.52 37.79
N VAL A 22 37.14 23.82 38.77
CA VAL A 22 37.10 22.35 38.79
C VAL A 22 36.03 21.93 37.82
N ILE A 23 36.43 21.43 36.67
CA ILE A 23 35.52 20.75 35.71
C ILE A 23 35.23 19.37 36.29
N VAL A 24 34.07 19.19 36.90
CA VAL A 24 33.53 17.89 37.26
C VAL A 24 32.96 17.27 35.98
N LEU A 25 33.72 16.36 35.36
CA LEU A 25 33.22 15.48 34.31
C LEU A 25 32.29 14.46 34.95
N LEU A 26 30.97 14.71 34.85
CA LEU A 26 29.97 13.67 35.09
C LEU A 26 30.02 12.71 33.91
N PRO A 27 30.08 11.38 34.14
CA PRO A 27 29.96 10.42 33.04
C PRO A 27 28.55 10.57 32.44
N ALA A 28 28.48 10.82 31.12
CA ALA A 28 27.23 10.70 30.39
C ALA A 28 26.77 9.24 30.44
N VAL A 29 25.78 8.97 31.28
CA VAL A 29 25.06 7.69 31.24
C VAL A 29 24.19 7.73 30.00
N THR A 30 24.68 7.15 28.93
CA THR A 30 23.88 6.87 27.74
C THR A 30 22.90 5.75 28.12
N PHE A 31 21.67 6.13 28.41
CA PHE A 31 20.57 5.16 28.45
C PHE A 31 20.34 4.68 27.02
N TYR A 32 20.83 3.48 26.69
CA TYR A 32 20.33 2.74 25.57
C TYR A 32 18.90 2.31 25.93
N TRP A 33 17.92 3.01 25.38
CA TRP A 33 16.59 2.46 25.29
C TRP A 33 16.67 1.30 24.28
N THR A 34 16.80 0.08 24.77
CA THR A 34 16.38 -1.07 23.99
C THR A 34 14.85 -0.97 23.96
N ALA A 35 14.31 -0.43 22.90
CA ALA A 35 12.88 -0.59 22.62
C ALA A 35 12.63 -2.09 22.59
N ALA A 36 11.98 -2.62 23.61
CA ALA A 36 11.36 -3.93 23.52
C ALA A 36 10.37 -3.79 22.39
N CYS A 37 10.56 -4.50 21.27
CA CYS A 37 9.62 -4.59 20.17
C CYS A 37 8.31 -5.14 20.77
N GLY A 38 7.40 -4.25 21.15
CA GLY A 38 6.09 -4.60 21.67
C GLY A 38 5.21 -4.95 20.46
N SER A 39 4.57 -6.11 20.49
CA SER A 39 3.60 -6.43 19.45
C SER A 39 2.36 -5.55 19.61
N VAL A 40 1.86 -5.02 18.50
CA VAL A 40 0.55 -4.34 18.43
C VAL A 40 -0.56 -5.28 18.91
N SER A 41 -1.54 -4.76 19.62
CA SER A 41 -2.76 -5.49 19.97
C SER A 41 -3.86 -5.13 18.96
N TRP A 42 -4.63 -6.14 18.56
CA TRP A 42 -5.65 -6.01 17.53
C TRP A 42 -7.05 -6.28 18.08
N THR A 43 -8.02 -5.44 17.70
CA THR A 43 -9.44 -5.68 17.96
C THR A 43 -10.16 -5.92 16.64
N ARG A 44 -10.77 -7.11 16.50
CA ARG A 44 -11.52 -7.45 15.29
C ARG A 44 -12.94 -6.88 15.33
N LYS A 45 -13.33 -6.21 14.26
CA LYS A 45 -14.68 -5.82 13.88
C LYS A 45 -15.11 -6.62 12.67
N SER A 46 -16.39 -7.00 12.59
CA SER A 46 -16.85 -7.88 11.51
C SER A 46 -18.30 -7.63 11.14
N SER A 47 -18.59 -7.78 9.85
CA SER A 47 -19.98 -7.81 9.37
C SER A 47 -20.75 -9.03 9.88
N VAL A 48 -20.07 -10.11 10.29
CA VAL A 48 -20.68 -11.30 10.89
C VAL A 48 -21.15 -11.05 12.32
N THR A 49 -20.46 -10.19 13.05
CA THR A 49 -20.82 -9.82 14.44
C THR A 49 -21.73 -8.60 14.52
N GLY A 50 -22.04 -7.97 13.36
CA GLY A 50 -22.94 -6.84 13.28
C GLY A 50 -22.27 -5.48 13.51
N ASP A 51 -20.92 -5.42 13.50
CA ASP A 51 -20.18 -4.17 13.62
C ASP A 51 -20.33 -3.29 12.36
N MET A 52 -20.67 -3.91 11.21
CA MET A 52 -20.95 -3.25 9.94
C MET A 52 -21.91 -4.10 9.09
N PRO A 53 -22.64 -3.55 8.10
CA PRO A 53 -23.43 -4.31 7.14
C PRO A 53 -22.56 -5.20 6.24
N ILE A 54 -23.11 -6.32 5.74
CA ILE A 54 -22.47 -7.09 4.65
C ILE A 54 -22.46 -6.28 3.34
N PRO A 55 -21.47 -6.49 2.43
CA PRO A 55 -21.39 -5.76 1.16
C PRO A 55 -22.65 -5.95 0.30
N ASN A 56 -22.98 -7.21 0.02
CA ASN A 56 -24.17 -7.69 -0.69
C ASN A 56 -24.35 -9.19 -0.39
N ASP A 57 -25.22 -9.89 -1.13
CA ASP A 57 -25.45 -11.33 -0.94
C ASP A 57 -24.50 -12.20 -1.80
N GLY A 58 -23.53 -11.60 -2.48
CA GLY A 58 -22.58 -12.29 -3.35
C GLY A 58 -21.52 -13.05 -2.55
N LYS A 59 -20.86 -13.98 -3.24
CA LYS A 59 -19.90 -14.90 -2.59
C LYS A 59 -18.47 -14.79 -3.12
N GLN A 60 -18.21 -13.82 -3.99
CA GLN A 60 -16.88 -13.58 -4.57
C GLN A 60 -16.52 -12.11 -4.49
N GLN A 61 -15.98 -11.70 -3.36
CA GLN A 61 -15.47 -10.35 -3.15
C GLN A 61 -14.08 -10.26 -3.75
N THR A 62 -13.89 -9.47 -4.78
CA THR A 62 -12.66 -9.49 -5.59
C THR A 62 -11.72 -8.35 -5.28
N CYS A 63 -12.18 -7.12 -5.16
CA CYS A 63 -11.33 -5.97 -4.93
C CYS A 63 -11.68 -5.21 -3.65
N CYS A 64 -10.71 -4.47 -3.12
CA CYS A 64 -10.92 -3.46 -2.10
C CYS A 64 -9.95 -2.28 -2.26
N LEU A 65 -10.40 -1.09 -1.83
CA LEU A 65 -9.60 0.12 -1.75
C LEU A 65 -9.74 0.72 -0.35
N VAL A 66 -8.74 1.47 0.09
CA VAL A 66 -8.78 2.29 1.32
C VAL A 66 -8.35 3.70 0.94
N LEU A 67 -9.21 4.69 1.17
CA LEU A 67 -9.01 6.09 0.82
C LEU A 67 -10.03 6.97 1.55
N ASP A 68 -9.70 8.23 1.81
CA ASP A 68 -10.63 9.23 2.35
C ASP A 68 -11.55 9.75 1.22
N ILE A 69 -12.72 9.13 1.07
CA ILE A 69 -13.67 9.40 -0.02
C ILE A 69 -14.36 10.75 0.15
N ASP A 70 -14.72 11.12 1.37
CA ASP A 70 -15.52 12.32 1.64
C ASP A 70 -14.75 13.46 2.30
N LYS A 71 -13.44 13.33 2.40
CA LYS A 71 -12.51 14.34 2.90
C LYS A 71 -12.74 14.72 4.35
N ASP A 72 -13.18 13.76 5.17
CA ASP A 72 -13.34 13.99 6.61
C ASP A 72 -12.08 13.69 7.43
N GLY A 73 -11.03 13.18 6.78
CA GLY A 73 -9.72 12.88 7.37
C GLY A 73 -9.62 11.49 7.97
N ILE A 74 -10.63 10.64 7.77
CA ILE A 74 -10.65 9.22 8.16
C ILE A 74 -10.70 8.38 6.89
N ASP A 75 -9.90 7.34 6.82
CA ASP A 75 -9.94 6.45 5.67
C ASP A 75 -11.24 5.65 5.62
N ASP A 76 -11.90 5.72 4.48
CA ASP A 76 -13.02 4.87 4.09
C ASP A 76 -12.53 3.62 3.36
N PHE A 77 -13.40 2.65 3.15
CA PHE A 77 -13.02 1.51 2.32
C PHE A 77 -14.09 1.09 1.32
N VAL A 78 -13.64 0.65 0.15
CA VAL A 78 -14.47 0.15 -0.95
C VAL A 78 -14.37 -1.36 -1.02
N ILE A 79 -15.50 -2.02 -1.29
CA ILE A 79 -15.56 -3.48 -1.54
C ILE A 79 -16.22 -3.71 -2.89
N GLY A 80 -15.52 -4.45 -3.77
CA GLY A 80 -16.06 -4.94 -5.02
C GLY A 80 -16.45 -6.41 -4.95
N GLU A 81 -17.58 -6.75 -5.56
CA GLU A 81 -18.10 -8.11 -5.63
C GLU A 81 -18.56 -8.42 -7.07
N ARG A 82 -18.18 -9.58 -7.61
CA ARG A 82 -18.39 -9.87 -9.03
C ARG A 82 -19.61 -10.69 -9.37
N THR A 83 -20.31 -11.30 -8.41
CA THR A 83 -21.42 -12.23 -8.71
C THR A 83 -22.81 -11.61 -8.56
N GLN A 84 -22.96 -10.57 -7.76
CA GLN A 84 -24.22 -9.93 -7.43
C GLN A 84 -24.14 -8.39 -7.56
N ALA A 85 -25.31 -7.76 -7.56
CA ALA A 85 -25.47 -6.32 -7.36
C ALA A 85 -25.90 -6.03 -5.89
N PRO A 86 -25.55 -4.86 -5.33
CA PRO A 86 -24.62 -3.85 -5.84
C PRO A 86 -23.20 -4.41 -5.98
N SER A 87 -22.51 -4.12 -7.09
CA SER A 87 -21.17 -4.69 -7.31
C SER A 87 -20.06 -3.89 -6.66
N VAL A 88 -20.29 -2.60 -6.35
CA VAL A 88 -19.32 -1.75 -5.67
C VAL A 88 -20.01 -0.96 -4.57
N VAL A 89 -19.51 -1.11 -3.35
CA VAL A 89 -20.00 -0.40 -2.17
C VAL A 89 -18.84 0.21 -1.42
N TRP A 90 -19.11 1.25 -0.63
CA TRP A 90 -18.12 1.83 0.26
C TRP A 90 -18.64 1.94 1.69
N TYR A 91 -17.74 2.05 2.62
CA TYR A 91 -18.01 2.07 4.04
C TYR A 91 -17.34 3.29 4.66
N LYS A 92 -18.17 4.09 5.34
CA LYS A 92 -17.76 5.27 6.08
C LYS A 92 -17.83 5.01 7.57
N TYR A 93 -16.79 5.37 8.32
CA TYR A 93 -16.82 5.29 9.77
C TYR A 93 -17.78 6.32 10.36
N ASN A 94 -18.60 5.90 11.35
CA ASN A 94 -19.61 6.74 11.99
C ASN A 94 -19.37 6.98 13.49
N GLY A 95 -18.14 6.70 13.98
CA GLY A 95 -17.76 6.82 15.38
C GLY A 95 -18.09 5.60 16.26
N LYS A 96 -18.66 4.53 15.67
CA LYS A 96 -19.00 3.28 16.38
C LYS A 96 -18.80 2.02 15.52
N GLY A 97 -18.88 2.17 14.24
CA GLY A 97 -18.77 1.15 13.22
C GLY A 97 -18.86 1.81 11.86
N TRP A 98 -19.31 1.11 10.85
CA TRP A 98 -19.31 1.63 9.48
C TRP A 98 -20.70 1.61 8.86
N ASP A 99 -21.07 2.73 8.24
CA ASP A 99 -22.25 2.85 7.39
C ASP A 99 -21.88 2.42 5.97
N LYS A 100 -22.75 1.62 5.34
CA LYS A 100 -22.56 1.18 3.96
C LYS A 100 -23.32 2.08 2.98
N LEU A 101 -22.63 2.57 1.97
CA LEU A 101 -23.18 3.33 0.83
C LEU A 101 -22.92 2.58 -0.48
N VAL A 102 -23.66 2.90 -1.52
CA VAL A 102 -23.59 2.21 -2.82
C VAL A 102 -22.90 3.11 -3.84
N ILE A 103 -21.82 2.60 -4.44
CA ILE A 103 -21.16 3.24 -5.59
C ILE A 103 -21.81 2.77 -6.90
N ASP A 104 -21.93 1.45 -7.12
CA ASP A 104 -22.56 0.91 -8.32
C ASP A 104 -23.59 -0.17 -8.00
N ASN A 105 -24.84 0.15 -8.27
CA ASN A 105 -25.97 -0.75 -8.03
C ASN A 105 -26.23 -1.75 -9.18
N THR A 106 -25.32 -1.87 -10.12
CA THR A 106 -25.40 -2.85 -11.22
C THR A 106 -24.36 -3.97 -10.99
N ARG A 107 -24.43 -5.03 -11.79
CA ARG A 107 -23.42 -6.07 -11.77
C ARG A 107 -22.32 -5.76 -12.78
N LYS A 108 -21.11 -5.47 -12.32
CA LYS A 108 -19.93 -5.12 -13.14
C LYS A 108 -18.95 -6.27 -13.32
N ASN A 109 -18.91 -7.23 -12.44
CA ASN A 109 -17.88 -8.30 -12.36
C ASN A 109 -16.45 -7.73 -12.22
N PRO A 110 -16.15 -6.94 -11.20
CA PRO A 110 -14.80 -6.44 -10.99
C PRO A 110 -13.82 -7.59 -10.69
N GLU A 111 -12.56 -7.44 -11.12
CA GLU A 111 -11.45 -8.31 -10.78
C GLU A 111 -10.73 -7.78 -9.52
N ALA A 112 -9.71 -8.50 -9.03
CA ALA A 112 -8.85 -8.07 -7.95
C ALA A 112 -8.03 -6.84 -8.34
N GLY A 113 -7.65 -6.06 -7.34
CA GLY A 113 -6.94 -4.80 -7.49
C GLY A 113 -7.89 -3.62 -7.64
N GLY A 114 -7.38 -2.55 -8.19
CA GLY A 114 -8.01 -1.24 -8.29
C GLY A 114 -7.08 -0.19 -7.71
N ASP A 115 -7.36 1.06 -8.05
CA ASP A 115 -6.64 2.21 -7.50
C ASP A 115 -7.52 3.47 -7.57
N PHE A 116 -7.02 4.61 -7.12
CA PHE A 116 -7.76 5.85 -7.04
C PHE A 116 -6.87 7.07 -7.26
N CYS A 117 -7.41 8.10 -7.87
CA CYS A 117 -6.81 9.43 -7.96
C CYS A 117 -7.88 10.45 -8.32
N ASP A 118 -7.54 11.73 -8.25
CA ASP A 118 -8.38 12.83 -8.74
C ASP A 118 -8.27 12.86 -10.29
N ILE A 119 -9.13 12.06 -10.96
CA ILE A 119 -9.08 11.85 -12.41
C ILE A 119 -9.51 13.09 -13.17
N ASP A 120 -10.56 13.77 -12.71
CA ASP A 120 -11.15 14.91 -13.42
C ASP A 120 -10.72 16.27 -12.86
N ARG A 121 -9.85 16.28 -11.88
CA ARG A 121 -9.19 17.45 -11.29
C ARG A 121 -10.16 18.41 -10.59
N ASP A 122 -11.21 17.85 -9.98
CA ASP A 122 -12.14 18.62 -9.16
C ASP A 122 -11.81 18.59 -7.67
N GLY A 123 -10.75 17.88 -7.32
CA GLY A 123 -10.12 17.83 -6.01
C GLY A 123 -10.63 16.71 -5.11
N ASP A 124 -11.50 15.80 -5.57
CA ASP A 124 -11.84 14.59 -4.83
C ASP A 124 -11.28 13.32 -5.51
N LEU A 125 -11.32 12.19 -4.79
CA LEU A 125 -10.72 10.96 -5.27
C LEU A 125 -11.75 10.11 -5.98
N ASP A 126 -11.48 9.80 -7.25
CA ASP A 126 -12.22 8.87 -8.08
C ASP A 126 -11.65 7.47 -7.96
N ILE A 127 -12.45 6.44 -8.20
CA ILE A 127 -11.99 5.04 -8.13
C ILE A 127 -11.89 4.38 -9.50
N VAL A 128 -10.92 3.48 -9.66
CA VAL A 128 -10.68 2.69 -10.86
C VAL A 128 -10.74 1.20 -10.51
N LEU A 129 -11.50 0.42 -11.30
CA LEU A 129 -11.55 -1.03 -11.21
C LEU A 129 -11.48 -1.68 -12.59
N GLY A 130 -10.76 -2.80 -12.67
CA GLY A 130 -10.73 -3.66 -13.87
C GLY A 130 -11.81 -4.73 -13.85
N GLN A 131 -12.16 -5.25 -15.05
CA GLN A 131 -13.11 -6.35 -15.18
C GLN A 131 -12.40 -7.70 -15.18
N ASP A 132 -13.04 -8.68 -14.53
CA ASP A 132 -12.69 -10.10 -14.53
C ASP A 132 -12.70 -10.71 -15.95
N ALA A 133 -12.25 -11.94 -16.04
CA ALA A 133 -12.13 -12.75 -17.26
C ALA A 133 -13.40 -12.78 -18.14
N SER A 134 -14.55 -12.42 -17.59
CA SER A 134 -15.81 -12.29 -18.32
C SER A 134 -15.89 -11.08 -19.26
N GLY A 135 -14.97 -10.13 -19.18
CA GLY A 135 -15.02 -8.92 -20.00
C GLY A 135 -13.68 -8.19 -20.10
N ASN A 136 -13.69 -7.11 -20.87
CA ASN A 136 -12.52 -6.37 -21.28
C ASN A 136 -12.51 -4.91 -20.83
N ASN A 137 -13.34 -4.58 -19.84
CA ASN A 137 -13.50 -3.20 -19.39
C ASN A 137 -12.50 -2.86 -18.28
N ILE A 138 -12.08 -1.61 -18.27
CA ILE A 138 -11.61 -0.88 -17.11
C ILE A 138 -12.54 0.30 -16.96
N TRP A 139 -13.03 0.54 -15.76
CA TRP A 139 -13.92 1.63 -15.43
C TRP A 139 -13.29 2.58 -14.44
N TRP A 140 -13.80 3.81 -14.44
CA TRP A 140 -13.67 4.72 -13.33
C TRP A 140 -15.02 5.27 -12.91
N TRP A 141 -15.17 5.60 -11.65
CA TRP A 141 -16.37 6.20 -11.09
C TRP A 141 -16.01 7.56 -10.55
N GLU A 142 -16.65 8.61 -11.15
CA GLU A 142 -16.58 9.98 -10.69
C GLU A 142 -17.25 10.08 -9.32
N ASN A 143 -16.49 10.57 -8.33
CA ASN A 143 -16.94 10.80 -6.97
C ASN A 143 -17.90 12.00 -6.94
N PRO A 144 -19.12 11.90 -6.38
CA PRO A 144 -20.04 13.03 -6.28
C PRO A 144 -19.77 13.96 -5.08
N CYS A 145 -18.65 13.85 -4.40
CA CYS A 145 -18.29 14.66 -3.22
C CYS A 145 -18.44 16.17 -3.56
N PRO A 146 -18.98 16.99 -2.64
CA PRO A 146 -19.47 16.63 -1.32
C PRO A 146 -20.96 16.23 -1.27
N ASP A 147 -21.63 16.04 -2.41
CA ASP A 147 -23.06 15.79 -2.49
C ASP A 147 -23.38 14.31 -2.80
N PHE A 148 -23.24 13.45 -1.79
CA PHE A 148 -23.53 12.01 -1.90
C PHE A 148 -25.02 11.65 -2.03
N SER A 149 -25.93 12.63 -2.15
CA SER A 149 -27.29 12.40 -2.63
C SER A 149 -27.34 12.12 -4.14
N LYS A 150 -26.29 12.49 -4.87
CA LYS A 150 -26.09 12.16 -6.27
C LYS A 150 -25.46 10.79 -6.43
N PRO A 151 -25.77 10.07 -7.52
CA PRO A 151 -25.11 8.82 -7.83
C PRO A 151 -23.68 9.06 -8.35
N TRP A 152 -22.80 8.11 -8.08
CA TRP A 152 -21.53 8.02 -8.76
C TRP A 152 -21.73 7.80 -10.27
N THR A 153 -20.89 8.41 -11.08
CA THR A 153 -20.98 8.28 -12.54
C THR A 153 -19.89 7.36 -13.07
N CYS A 154 -20.29 6.16 -13.52
CA CYS A 154 -19.37 5.16 -14.09
C CYS A 154 -19.03 5.48 -15.55
N ARG A 155 -17.74 5.50 -15.90
CA ARG A 155 -17.22 5.70 -17.25
C ARG A 155 -16.19 4.63 -17.63
N TYR A 156 -15.92 4.52 -18.94
CA TYR A 156 -14.97 3.55 -19.47
C TYR A 156 -13.60 4.19 -19.70
N ILE A 157 -12.57 3.58 -19.13
CA ILE A 157 -11.18 3.79 -19.51
C ILE A 157 -10.85 2.91 -20.71
N LYS A 158 -11.30 1.64 -20.68
CA LYS A 158 -11.13 0.66 -21.74
C LYS A 158 -12.39 -0.18 -21.87
N ASN A 159 -12.76 -0.55 -23.12
CA ASN A 159 -13.93 -1.36 -23.41
C ASN A 159 -13.77 -2.29 -24.63
N SER A 160 -12.52 -2.62 -24.99
CA SER A 160 -12.20 -3.48 -26.15
C SER A 160 -10.92 -4.28 -25.93
N GLY A 161 -10.63 -5.23 -26.81
CA GLY A 161 -9.42 -6.05 -26.79
C GLY A 161 -9.48 -7.19 -25.76
N GLY A 162 -8.33 -7.57 -25.22
CA GLY A 162 -8.22 -8.70 -24.29
C GLY A 162 -8.93 -8.45 -22.95
N ASN A 163 -9.40 -9.53 -22.34
CA ASN A 163 -10.11 -9.54 -21.06
C ASN A 163 -9.16 -9.67 -19.87
N LYS A 164 -9.74 -9.62 -18.66
CA LYS A 164 -9.10 -9.85 -17.38
C LYS A 164 -8.03 -8.79 -17.04
N HIS A 165 -8.50 -7.72 -16.42
CA HIS A 165 -7.70 -6.61 -15.97
C HIS A 165 -7.45 -6.74 -14.47
N HIS A 166 -6.39 -7.47 -14.13
CA HIS A 166 -5.96 -7.69 -12.75
C HIS A 166 -5.02 -6.58 -12.32
N ASP A 167 -5.19 -6.07 -11.14
CA ASP A 167 -4.46 -4.97 -10.52
C ASP A 167 -4.33 -3.71 -11.38
N GLN A 168 -4.48 -2.58 -10.77
CA GLN A 168 -4.25 -1.26 -11.30
C GLN A 168 -3.33 -0.49 -10.35
N THR A 169 -2.56 0.45 -10.89
CA THR A 169 -1.78 1.42 -10.11
C THR A 169 -1.75 2.75 -10.85
N VAL A 170 -1.77 3.84 -10.09
CA VAL A 170 -1.68 5.20 -10.62
C VAL A 170 -0.40 5.88 -10.15
N GLY A 171 0.19 6.72 -10.98
CA GLY A 171 1.40 7.48 -10.68
C GLY A 171 1.88 8.24 -11.90
N ASP A 172 2.73 9.25 -11.70
CA ASP A 172 3.43 9.96 -12.78
C ASP A 172 4.62 9.10 -13.25
N PHE A 173 4.31 8.07 -14.06
CA PHE A 173 5.28 7.06 -14.49
C PHE A 173 6.11 7.49 -15.71
N ASP A 174 5.74 8.57 -16.40
CA ASP A 174 6.51 9.11 -17.50
C ASP A 174 7.18 10.46 -17.17
N SER A 175 6.96 10.97 -15.96
CA SER A 175 7.54 12.20 -15.42
C SER A 175 7.17 13.46 -16.21
N ASP A 176 5.94 13.52 -16.72
CA ASP A 176 5.39 14.71 -17.38
C ASP A 176 4.61 15.64 -16.42
N GLY A 177 4.42 15.22 -15.17
CA GLY A 177 3.73 15.94 -14.11
C GLY A 177 2.22 15.66 -14.06
N GLN A 178 1.74 14.68 -14.81
CA GLN A 178 0.39 14.14 -14.72
C GLN A 178 0.48 12.69 -14.26
N VAL A 179 -0.63 12.12 -13.82
CA VAL A 179 -0.66 10.71 -13.42
C VAL A 179 -1.20 9.85 -14.56
N GLU A 180 -0.64 8.68 -14.74
CA GLU A 180 -1.10 7.63 -15.62
C GLU A 180 -1.71 6.50 -14.81
N LEU A 181 -2.55 5.71 -15.51
CA LEU A 181 -3.03 4.42 -15.02
C LEU A 181 -2.25 3.29 -15.67
N VAL A 182 -1.75 2.35 -14.86
CA VAL A 182 -1.13 1.11 -15.35
C VAL A 182 -1.96 -0.08 -14.93
N SER A 183 -2.12 -1.07 -15.83
CA SER A 183 -2.91 -2.28 -15.54
C SER A 183 -2.36 -3.52 -16.24
N TRP A 184 -2.37 -4.65 -15.54
CA TRP A 184 -2.14 -5.96 -16.12
C TRP A 184 -3.35 -6.44 -16.93
N ASN A 185 -3.19 -6.58 -18.25
CA ASN A 185 -4.14 -7.30 -19.09
C ASN A 185 -3.69 -8.75 -19.23
N GLN A 186 -4.19 -9.61 -18.34
CA GLN A 186 -3.69 -10.99 -18.24
C GLN A 186 -4.00 -11.83 -19.47
N GLN A 187 -5.18 -11.67 -20.09
CA GLN A 187 -5.55 -12.45 -21.27
C GLN A 187 -4.79 -11.99 -22.52
N ALA A 188 -4.57 -10.72 -22.70
CA ALA A 188 -3.72 -10.20 -23.78
C ALA A 188 -2.23 -10.39 -23.51
N LYS A 189 -1.84 -10.72 -22.27
CA LYS A 189 -0.45 -10.81 -21.82
C LYS A 189 0.33 -9.52 -22.04
N GLN A 190 -0.26 -8.42 -21.58
CA GLN A 190 0.27 -7.07 -21.74
C GLN A 190 0.21 -6.28 -20.44
N LEU A 191 1.20 -5.44 -20.21
CA LEU A 191 1.15 -4.35 -19.27
C LEU A 191 0.81 -3.09 -20.06
N LEU A 192 -0.29 -2.46 -19.70
CA LEU A 192 -0.84 -1.30 -20.39
C LEU A 192 -0.67 -0.06 -19.52
N LEU A 193 -0.24 1.03 -20.12
CA LEU A 193 -0.26 2.37 -19.55
C LEU A 193 -1.32 3.19 -20.28
N PHE A 194 -2.15 3.90 -19.53
CA PHE A 194 -3.21 4.76 -20.04
C PHE A 194 -2.96 6.20 -19.60
N GLU A 195 -2.97 7.09 -20.58
CA GLU A 195 -2.95 8.54 -20.37
C GLU A 195 -4.33 9.02 -19.95
N ILE A 196 -4.42 9.78 -18.87
CA ILE A 196 -5.67 10.44 -18.49
C ILE A 196 -5.94 11.59 -19.47
N PRO A 197 -7.05 11.58 -20.23
CA PRO A 197 -7.33 12.65 -21.18
C PRO A 197 -7.54 14.01 -20.50
N ALA A 198 -7.31 15.09 -21.26
CA ALA A 198 -7.56 16.45 -20.75
C ALA A 198 -9.03 16.67 -20.31
N ASP A 199 -9.98 15.95 -20.91
CA ASP A 199 -11.39 15.91 -20.53
C ASP A 199 -11.82 14.44 -20.35
N PRO A 200 -11.58 13.83 -19.19
CA PRO A 200 -11.89 12.43 -18.94
C PRO A 200 -13.40 12.18 -18.84
N LYS A 201 -14.22 13.19 -18.54
CA LYS A 201 -15.69 13.07 -18.42
C LYS A 201 -16.38 12.84 -19.77
N SER A 202 -15.86 13.37 -20.85
CA SER A 202 -16.40 13.20 -22.20
C SER A 202 -15.61 12.21 -23.06
N SER A 203 -14.40 11.86 -22.64
CA SER A 203 -13.50 10.97 -23.38
C SER A 203 -13.70 9.51 -22.99
N GLY A 204 -13.44 8.63 -23.93
CA GLY A 204 -13.37 7.19 -23.69
C GLY A 204 -13.49 6.41 -24.96
N PRO A 205 -12.80 5.29 -25.10
CA PRO A 205 -11.72 4.80 -24.22
C PRO A 205 -10.46 5.68 -24.27
N TRP A 206 -9.64 5.61 -23.24
CA TRP A 206 -8.42 6.43 -23.13
C TRP A 206 -7.31 5.95 -24.07
N PRO A 207 -6.39 6.83 -24.49
CA PRO A 207 -5.16 6.43 -25.17
C PRO A 207 -4.37 5.47 -24.30
N SER A 208 -3.79 4.43 -24.91
CA SER A 208 -2.98 3.46 -24.18
C SER A 208 -1.73 3.03 -24.93
N THR A 209 -0.70 2.72 -24.19
CA THR A 209 0.57 2.20 -24.66
C THR A 209 0.85 0.83 -24.05
N VAL A 210 1.30 -0.14 -24.87
CA VAL A 210 1.81 -1.42 -24.38
C VAL A 210 3.26 -1.20 -23.97
N ILE A 211 3.54 -1.21 -22.66
CA ILE A 211 4.89 -1.03 -22.12
C ILE A 211 5.66 -2.34 -21.95
N TYR A 212 4.93 -3.45 -21.82
CA TYR A 212 5.52 -4.79 -21.72
C TYR A 212 4.57 -5.86 -22.27
N SER A 213 5.14 -6.96 -22.80
CA SER A 213 4.39 -8.14 -23.23
C SER A 213 5.15 -9.41 -22.88
N TRP A 214 4.41 -10.51 -22.60
CA TRP A 214 5.04 -11.80 -22.34
C TRP A 214 4.39 -12.93 -23.14
N SER A 215 5.14 -14.03 -23.35
CA SER A 215 4.69 -15.18 -24.15
C SER A 215 4.40 -16.43 -23.32
N THR A 216 4.83 -16.46 -22.06
CA THR A 216 4.62 -17.61 -21.16
C THR A 216 3.15 -17.79 -20.82
N ARG A 217 2.78 -19.00 -20.33
CA ARG A 217 1.41 -19.28 -19.88
C ARG A 217 1.07 -18.60 -18.57
N ARG A 218 2.09 -18.35 -17.72
CA ARG A 218 1.90 -17.76 -16.40
C ARG A 218 1.44 -16.31 -16.53
N GLU A 219 0.38 -15.96 -15.87
CA GLU A 219 -0.14 -14.61 -15.80
C GLU A 219 0.82 -13.70 -15.02
N ARG A 220 0.57 -12.40 -15.01
CA ARG A 220 1.29 -11.38 -14.26
C ARG A 220 0.29 -10.65 -13.39
N GLU A 221 0.70 -10.31 -12.16
CA GLU A 221 -0.10 -9.54 -11.23
C GLU A 221 0.77 -8.80 -10.23
N GLY A 222 0.13 -8.04 -9.37
CA GLY A 222 0.71 -7.30 -8.26
C GLY A 222 1.30 -5.98 -8.67
N PHE A 223 0.97 -4.97 -7.87
CA PHE A 223 1.67 -3.68 -7.79
C PHE A 223 1.82 -3.31 -6.32
N PRO A 224 2.87 -2.57 -5.95
CA PRO A 224 2.92 -1.90 -4.65
C PRO A 224 1.73 -0.97 -4.48
N SER A 225 1.18 -0.90 -3.27
CA SER A 225 0.11 0.04 -2.93
C SER A 225 0.53 1.52 -3.01
N LEU A 226 1.83 1.78 -3.00
CA LEU A 226 2.41 3.11 -3.23
C LEU A 226 3.44 3.02 -4.35
N PRO A 227 3.39 3.91 -5.36
CA PRO A 227 4.43 4.02 -6.37
C PRO A 227 5.81 4.30 -5.76
N VAL A 228 6.86 3.79 -6.40
CA VAL A 228 8.23 3.82 -5.87
C VAL A 228 9.25 4.15 -6.95
N ASP A 229 10.30 4.88 -6.56
CA ASP A 229 11.52 5.09 -7.34
C ASP A 229 12.55 4.03 -6.91
N ILE A 230 12.67 2.95 -7.66
CA ILE A 230 13.49 1.78 -7.30
C ILE A 230 14.99 2.08 -7.44
N ASP A 231 15.39 2.87 -8.42
CA ASP A 231 16.81 3.13 -8.67
C ASP A 231 17.29 4.50 -8.17
N LEU A 232 16.42 5.26 -7.54
CA LEU A 232 16.68 6.57 -6.94
C LEU A 232 17.15 7.62 -7.97
N ASP A 233 16.58 7.58 -9.18
CA ASP A 233 16.85 8.57 -10.22
C ASP A 233 15.90 9.78 -10.17
N GLY A 234 14.97 9.80 -9.23
CA GLY A 234 13.99 10.86 -9.01
C GLY A 234 12.69 10.69 -9.81
N LYS A 235 12.46 9.51 -10.40
CA LYS A 235 11.28 9.17 -11.17
C LYS A 235 10.63 7.90 -10.61
N LEU A 236 9.31 7.83 -10.73
CA LEU A 236 8.58 6.63 -10.34
C LEU A 236 8.84 5.49 -11.33
N ASP A 237 9.04 4.29 -10.80
CA ASP A 237 9.13 3.05 -11.56
C ASP A 237 7.86 2.21 -11.40
N ILE A 238 7.54 1.42 -12.41
CA ILE A 238 6.44 0.45 -12.33
C ILE A 238 7.01 -0.88 -11.82
N VAL A 239 6.54 -1.37 -10.67
CA VAL A 239 6.99 -2.62 -10.06
C VAL A 239 5.87 -3.64 -10.11
N GLY A 240 6.14 -4.87 -10.57
CA GLY A 240 5.16 -5.95 -10.61
C GLY A 240 5.61 -7.14 -11.45
N GLY A 241 4.95 -8.29 -11.23
CA GLY A 241 5.25 -9.50 -11.99
C GLY A 241 6.70 -10.00 -11.86
N GLY A 242 7.34 -9.79 -10.71
CA GLY A 242 8.74 -10.15 -10.45
C GLY A 242 9.77 -9.26 -11.14
N ARG A 243 9.37 -8.05 -11.53
CA ARG A 243 10.15 -7.07 -12.31
C ARG A 243 9.90 -5.66 -11.85
N TRP A 244 10.73 -4.76 -12.36
CA TRP A 244 10.44 -3.34 -12.38
C TRP A 244 10.76 -2.77 -13.76
N PHE A 245 10.07 -1.72 -14.14
CA PHE A 245 10.16 -1.10 -15.46
C PHE A 245 10.56 0.36 -15.27
N LYS A 246 11.78 0.68 -15.76
CA LYS A 246 12.35 2.01 -15.73
C LYS A 246 11.85 2.81 -16.91
N HIS A 247 11.36 4.02 -16.68
CA HIS A 247 11.03 4.95 -17.75
C HIS A 247 12.29 5.54 -18.40
N LEU A 248 12.39 5.41 -19.73
CA LEU A 248 13.53 5.90 -20.53
C LEU A 248 13.20 7.15 -21.34
N GLY A 249 11.99 7.70 -21.22
CA GLY A 249 11.49 8.85 -21.98
C GLY A 249 10.42 8.49 -23.01
N GLY A 250 9.37 9.30 -23.09
CA GLY A 250 8.19 9.05 -23.89
C GLY A 250 7.53 7.73 -23.50
N THR A 251 7.21 6.87 -24.46
CA THR A 251 6.56 5.57 -24.23
C THR A 251 7.53 4.40 -24.08
N LYS A 252 8.80 4.66 -23.72
CA LYS A 252 9.85 3.63 -23.63
C LYS A 252 10.15 3.27 -22.20
N TYR A 253 10.08 1.97 -21.90
CA TYR A 253 10.41 1.38 -20.61
C TYR A 253 11.44 0.27 -20.76
N GLU A 254 12.35 0.18 -19.82
CA GLU A 254 13.34 -0.90 -19.72
C GLU A 254 12.90 -1.92 -18.66
N GLU A 255 12.78 -3.18 -19.08
CA GLU A 255 12.49 -4.29 -18.18
C GLU A 255 13.73 -4.64 -17.35
N ASN A 256 13.59 -4.65 -16.02
CA ASN A 256 14.62 -5.07 -15.08
C ASN A 256 14.07 -6.22 -14.22
N ILE A 257 14.77 -7.36 -14.18
CA ILE A 257 14.32 -8.57 -13.49
C ILE A 257 14.74 -8.51 -12.02
N ILE A 258 13.77 -8.72 -11.12
CA ILE A 258 14.00 -8.93 -9.69
C ILE A 258 14.09 -10.46 -9.42
N ASP A 259 13.00 -11.19 -9.66
CA ASP A 259 12.96 -12.65 -9.59
C ASP A 259 11.91 -13.17 -10.60
N PRO A 260 12.33 -13.87 -11.68
CA PRO A 260 11.41 -14.33 -12.71
C PRO A 260 10.42 -15.40 -12.22
N GLU A 261 10.71 -16.07 -11.10
CA GLU A 261 9.81 -17.04 -10.48
C GLU A 261 8.61 -16.38 -9.81
N MET A 262 8.74 -15.10 -9.43
CA MET A 262 7.71 -14.29 -8.78
C MET A 262 6.87 -13.49 -9.78
N ALA A 263 6.52 -14.11 -10.89
CA ALA A 263 5.79 -13.44 -11.98
C ALA A 263 4.28 -13.30 -11.74
N PHE A 264 3.69 -14.25 -11.01
CA PHE A 264 2.28 -14.30 -10.64
C PHE A 264 2.20 -14.26 -9.12
N THR A 265 2.41 -13.09 -8.54
CA THR A 265 2.54 -12.85 -7.10
C THR A 265 2.11 -11.44 -6.77
N GLN A 266 1.60 -11.25 -5.58
CA GLN A 266 1.44 -9.90 -5.02
C GLN A 266 2.80 -9.35 -4.59
N CYS A 267 2.97 -8.04 -4.67
CA CYS A 267 4.22 -7.40 -4.28
C CYS A 267 4.00 -6.06 -3.58
N ALA A 268 5.01 -5.68 -2.81
CA ALA A 268 5.13 -4.36 -2.20
C ALA A 268 6.56 -3.86 -2.38
N ALA A 269 6.76 -2.55 -2.34
CA ALA A 269 8.09 -1.96 -2.39
C ALA A 269 8.20 -0.80 -1.38
N GLY A 270 9.36 -0.65 -0.74
CA GLY A 270 9.59 0.37 0.27
C GLY A 270 10.94 0.22 0.95
N GLN A 271 11.29 1.16 1.80
CA GLN A 271 12.59 1.26 2.46
C GLN A 271 12.64 0.37 3.73
N LEU A 272 12.77 -0.94 3.59
CA LEU A 272 12.90 -1.89 4.71
C LEU A 272 14.26 -1.80 5.40
N VAL A 273 15.31 -1.52 4.63
CA VAL A 273 16.66 -1.27 5.13
C VAL A 273 17.01 0.18 4.90
N LYS A 274 17.26 0.93 5.96
CA LYS A 274 17.53 2.38 5.85
C LYS A 274 18.77 2.68 5.01
N GLY A 275 18.55 3.42 3.92
CA GLY A 275 19.57 3.78 2.93
C GLY A 275 19.68 2.78 1.79
N GLY A 276 20.18 3.23 0.64
CA GLY A 276 20.20 2.42 -0.59
C GLY A 276 18.88 2.45 -1.35
N ARG A 277 18.72 1.52 -2.29
CA ARG A 277 17.47 1.35 -3.06
C ARG A 277 16.38 0.78 -2.20
N PRO A 278 15.11 1.13 -2.45
CA PRO A 278 13.99 0.44 -1.83
C PRO A 278 14.03 -1.07 -2.07
N GLU A 279 13.62 -1.83 -1.07
CA GLU A 279 13.45 -3.26 -1.15
C GLU A 279 12.09 -3.62 -1.77
N VAL A 280 12.01 -4.84 -2.29
CA VAL A 280 10.77 -5.39 -2.84
C VAL A 280 10.38 -6.64 -2.05
N VAL A 281 9.12 -6.76 -1.68
CA VAL A 281 8.56 -7.98 -1.08
C VAL A 281 7.66 -8.66 -2.12
N SER A 282 7.71 -9.98 -2.20
CA SER A 282 6.80 -10.77 -2.99
C SER A 282 6.12 -11.84 -2.15
N SER A 283 4.82 -11.96 -2.32
CA SER A 283 3.98 -13.01 -1.72
C SER A 283 3.35 -13.87 -2.82
N PRO A 284 3.24 -15.20 -2.65
CA PRO A 284 2.93 -16.14 -3.74
C PRO A 284 1.59 -15.95 -4.48
N GLY A 285 0.73 -15.02 -4.06
CA GLY A 285 -0.55 -14.80 -4.72
C GLY A 285 -1.49 -16.00 -4.60
N ASP A 286 -2.06 -16.43 -5.71
CA ASP A 286 -2.98 -17.58 -5.78
C ASP A 286 -2.30 -18.95 -5.63
N MET A 287 -1.05 -18.99 -5.19
CA MET A 287 -0.28 -20.24 -5.03
C MET A 287 0.29 -20.37 -3.61
N ASN A 288 0.73 -21.58 -3.32
CA ASN A 288 1.55 -21.85 -2.15
C ASN A 288 3.02 -21.62 -2.48
N GLY A 289 3.77 -20.99 -1.59
CA GLY A 289 5.19 -20.76 -1.82
C GLY A 289 5.86 -19.95 -0.74
N ASP A 290 7.10 -19.57 -0.98
CA ASP A 290 7.86 -18.73 -0.08
C ASP A 290 7.55 -17.26 -0.30
N ALA A 291 7.10 -16.56 0.73
CA ALA A 291 7.16 -15.12 0.79
C ALA A 291 8.63 -14.70 0.97
N LYS A 292 9.06 -13.73 0.18
CA LYS A 292 10.46 -13.29 0.15
C LYS A 292 10.54 -11.77 0.10
N TRP A 293 11.62 -11.21 0.62
CA TRP A 293 12.00 -9.83 0.32
C TRP A 293 13.34 -9.80 -0.40
N TYR A 294 13.59 -8.75 -1.16
CA TYR A 294 14.73 -8.61 -2.06
C TYR A 294 15.44 -7.30 -1.80
N GLU A 295 16.75 -7.39 -1.59
CA GLU A 295 17.65 -6.26 -1.37
C GLU A 295 18.60 -6.11 -2.57
N TRP A 296 18.83 -4.88 -3.02
CA TRP A 296 19.82 -4.59 -4.05
C TRP A 296 21.22 -4.47 -3.44
N ASN A 297 22.09 -5.43 -3.73
CA ASN A 297 23.46 -5.48 -3.19
C ASN A 297 24.51 -4.66 -4.00
N GLY A 298 24.07 -3.75 -4.87
CA GLY A 298 24.91 -2.97 -5.76
C GLY A 298 25.18 -3.62 -7.13
N LYS A 299 24.80 -4.90 -7.31
CA LYS A 299 25.02 -5.67 -8.54
C LYS A 299 23.79 -6.48 -8.98
N GLN A 300 23.09 -7.06 -8.03
CA GLN A 300 21.93 -7.92 -8.27
C GLN A 300 21.01 -7.89 -7.05
N TRP A 301 19.79 -8.33 -7.24
CA TRP A 301 18.85 -8.56 -6.16
C TRP A 301 19.22 -9.81 -5.38
N SER A 302 19.28 -9.70 -4.04
CA SER A 302 19.52 -10.79 -3.10
C SER A 302 18.20 -11.16 -2.45
N ALA A 303 17.78 -12.41 -2.62
CA ALA A 303 16.52 -12.90 -2.07
C ALA A 303 16.68 -13.39 -0.62
N HIS A 304 15.78 -12.96 0.26
CA HIS A 304 15.70 -13.37 1.65
C HIS A 304 14.31 -13.96 1.91
N LYS A 305 14.29 -15.21 2.40
CA LYS A 305 13.03 -15.87 2.73
C LYS A 305 12.47 -15.36 4.04
N LEU A 306 11.19 -14.97 4.03
CA LEU A 306 10.40 -14.70 5.24
C LEU A 306 9.79 -16.02 5.75
N ARG A 307 8.88 -16.58 4.98
CA ARG A 307 8.10 -17.76 5.37
C ARG A 307 7.51 -18.47 4.15
N TYR A 308 7.18 -19.76 4.29
CA TYR A 308 6.26 -20.43 3.39
C TYR A 308 4.82 -20.05 3.78
N VAL A 309 4.06 -19.53 2.83
CA VAL A 309 2.66 -19.09 2.99
C VAL A 309 1.74 -19.84 2.02
N VAL A 310 0.47 -19.93 2.39
CA VAL A 310 -0.56 -20.60 1.61
C VAL A 310 -1.48 -19.56 1.00
N HIS A 311 -1.39 -19.38 -0.33
CA HIS A 311 -2.17 -18.37 -1.06
C HIS A 311 -2.05 -16.98 -0.41
N GLY A 312 -0.84 -16.42 -0.40
CA GLY A 312 -0.58 -15.09 0.16
C GLY A 312 -0.94 -13.98 -0.81
N HIS A 313 -2.24 -13.73 -1.02
CA HIS A 313 -2.75 -12.83 -2.07
C HIS A 313 -2.83 -11.37 -1.63
N THR A 314 -2.17 -10.97 -0.56
CA THR A 314 -2.00 -9.57 -0.18
C THR A 314 -0.61 -9.35 0.39
N CYS A 315 -0.04 -8.17 0.08
CA CYS A 315 1.30 -7.81 0.53
C CYS A 315 1.41 -6.27 0.59
N GLU A 316 1.77 -5.72 1.75
CA GLU A 316 2.06 -4.29 1.89
C GLU A 316 3.29 -4.04 2.74
N ILE A 317 3.92 -2.87 2.53
CA ILE A 317 5.01 -2.34 3.35
C ILE A 317 4.55 -1.00 3.93
N ARG A 318 4.48 -0.89 5.27
CA ARG A 318 4.11 0.30 6.03
C ARG A 318 4.77 0.28 7.41
N ASP A 319 4.85 1.40 8.06
CA ASP A 319 5.20 1.51 9.48
C ASP A 319 3.94 1.26 10.31
N ILE A 320 3.71 -0.01 10.72
CA ILE A 320 2.45 -0.46 11.34
C ILE A 320 2.43 -0.20 12.85
N ASP A 321 3.60 -0.22 13.49
CA ASP A 321 3.71 0.00 14.94
C ASP A 321 4.17 1.41 15.32
N GLY A 322 4.40 2.29 14.32
CA GLY A 322 4.74 3.69 14.51
C GLY A 322 6.16 3.92 15.04
N ASP A 323 7.08 2.97 14.87
CA ASP A 323 8.46 3.07 15.37
C ASP A 323 9.42 3.78 14.41
N GLY A 324 8.96 4.12 13.20
CA GLY A 324 9.72 4.79 12.14
C GLY A 324 10.54 3.83 11.28
N ASN A 325 10.32 2.52 11.39
CA ASN A 325 10.83 1.52 10.46
C ASN A 325 9.68 0.91 9.67
N MET A 326 9.96 0.38 8.49
CA MET A 326 8.93 -0.26 7.67
C MET A 326 8.76 -1.72 8.06
N ASP A 327 7.50 -2.13 8.13
CA ASP A 327 7.05 -3.48 8.42
C ASP A 327 6.49 -4.13 7.16
N ILE A 328 6.34 -5.45 7.19
CA ILE A 328 5.75 -6.22 6.10
C ILE A 328 4.45 -6.85 6.57
N PHE A 329 3.36 -6.63 5.83
CA PHE A 329 2.07 -7.26 6.02
C PHE A 329 1.79 -8.26 4.89
N ILE A 330 1.41 -9.51 5.23
CA ILE A 330 0.97 -10.53 4.29
C ILE A 330 -0.22 -11.28 4.87
N GLY A 331 -1.29 -11.45 4.06
CA GLY A 331 -2.46 -12.21 4.40
C GLY A 331 -2.63 -13.48 3.57
N GLU A 332 -2.88 -14.63 4.21
CA GLU A 332 -3.24 -15.87 3.53
C GLU A 332 -4.72 -15.91 3.17
N MET A 333 -5.05 -16.43 1.99
CA MET A 333 -6.45 -16.67 1.61
C MET A 333 -7.05 -17.83 2.39
N GLY A 334 -8.35 -17.70 2.67
CA GLY A 334 -9.10 -18.81 3.25
C GLY A 334 -9.56 -19.80 2.18
N GLN A 335 -10.17 -19.33 1.07
CA GLN A 335 -10.63 -20.19 -0.02
C GLN A 335 -10.61 -19.44 -1.36
N PRO A 336 -9.89 -19.97 -2.38
CA PRO A 336 -8.95 -21.09 -2.23
C PRO A 336 -7.86 -20.77 -1.22
N GLY A 337 -7.24 -21.78 -0.59
CA GLY A 337 -6.12 -21.54 0.31
C GLY A 337 -6.18 -22.31 1.63
N ALA A 338 -5.79 -21.67 2.74
CA ALA A 338 -5.55 -22.29 4.03
C ALA A 338 -6.83 -22.60 4.84
N GLY A 339 -8.02 -22.21 4.36
CA GLY A 339 -9.26 -22.41 5.08
C GLY A 339 -9.29 -21.71 6.44
N ASP A 340 -9.68 -22.44 7.48
CA ASP A 340 -9.73 -21.93 8.86
C ASP A 340 -8.32 -21.84 9.50
N ASP A 341 -7.28 -22.30 8.82
CA ASP A 341 -5.89 -22.13 9.26
C ASP A 341 -5.21 -20.88 8.66
N ALA A 342 -5.91 -20.11 7.83
CA ALA A 342 -5.39 -18.90 7.22
C ALA A 342 -4.92 -17.87 8.27
N LYS A 343 -3.75 -17.28 8.04
CA LYS A 343 -3.12 -16.34 8.97
C LYS A 343 -2.86 -15.00 8.31
N THR A 344 -2.88 -13.99 9.16
CA THR A 344 -2.43 -12.63 8.85
C THR A 344 -1.10 -12.43 9.53
N TYR A 345 -0.04 -12.27 8.76
CA TYR A 345 1.31 -12.06 9.25
C TYR A 345 1.71 -10.60 9.21
N ILE A 346 2.43 -10.16 10.23
CA ILE A 346 3.16 -8.91 10.26
C ILE A 346 4.60 -9.24 10.66
N TRP A 347 5.56 -8.72 9.92
CA TRP A 347 6.97 -8.75 10.27
C TRP A 347 7.41 -7.35 10.62
N TYR A 348 7.55 -7.05 11.92
CA TYR A 348 8.04 -5.77 12.40
C TYR A 348 9.53 -5.64 12.10
N GLY A 349 9.89 -4.57 11.39
CA GLY A 349 11.24 -4.31 10.91
C GLY A 349 12.06 -3.46 11.88
N ASP A 350 13.37 -3.64 11.90
CA ASP A 350 14.30 -2.80 12.69
C ASP A 350 15.04 -1.76 11.83
N GLY A 351 14.65 -1.60 10.56
CA GLY A 351 15.30 -0.73 9.58
C GLY A 351 16.70 -1.19 9.15
N LYS A 352 17.08 -2.45 9.48
CA LYS A 352 18.39 -3.06 9.16
C LYS A 352 18.26 -4.42 8.48
N GLY A 353 17.04 -4.79 8.05
CA GLY A 353 16.74 -6.07 7.43
C GLY A 353 16.50 -7.23 8.40
N ASN A 354 16.36 -6.96 9.71
CA ASN A 354 15.89 -7.97 10.65
C ASN A 354 14.41 -7.74 10.95
N PHE A 355 13.67 -8.84 11.05
CA PHE A 355 12.22 -8.81 11.23
C PHE A 355 11.76 -9.70 12.38
N THR A 356 10.78 -9.22 13.15
CA THR A 356 10.10 -10.00 14.19
C THR A 356 8.72 -10.40 13.69
N GLU A 357 8.51 -11.71 13.48
CA GLU A 357 7.23 -12.25 13.00
C GLU A 357 6.15 -12.19 14.10
N ASN A 358 4.97 -11.71 13.72
CA ASN A 358 3.75 -11.72 14.53
C ASN A 358 2.55 -12.23 13.69
N ILE A 359 1.58 -12.86 14.35
CA ILE A 359 0.32 -13.27 13.74
C ILE A 359 -0.78 -12.36 14.29
N ALA A 360 -1.24 -11.42 13.47
CA ALA A 360 -2.29 -10.47 13.85
C ALA A 360 -3.67 -11.14 13.90
N SER A 361 -3.94 -12.14 13.04
CA SER A 361 -5.21 -12.87 13.03
C SER A 361 -5.06 -14.31 12.52
N HIS A 362 -6.03 -15.16 12.88
CA HIS A 362 -6.08 -16.56 12.49
C HIS A 362 -7.50 -16.98 12.13
N GLY A 363 -7.67 -17.72 11.02
CA GLY A 363 -8.95 -18.32 10.61
C GLY A 363 -9.86 -17.42 9.79
N GLN A 364 -9.50 -16.16 9.51
CA GLN A 364 -10.35 -15.23 8.77
C GLN A 364 -10.13 -15.35 7.26
N GLY A 365 -8.91 -15.51 6.81
CA GLY A 365 -8.52 -15.53 5.40
C GLY A 365 -8.73 -14.18 4.70
N ILE A 366 -7.68 -13.70 4.04
CA ILE A 366 -7.67 -12.44 3.31
C ILE A 366 -7.35 -12.73 1.85
N HIS A 367 -8.18 -12.27 0.92
CA HIS A 367 -7.84 -12.25 -0.50
C HIS A 367 -7.11 -10.96 -0.84
N GLU A 368 -7.72 -9.83 -0.50
CA GLU A 368 -7.06 -8.54 -0.47
C GLU A 368 -7.22 -7.90 0.89
N GLY A 369 -6.14 -7.41 1.44
CA GLY A 369 -6.09 -6.57 2.62
C GLY A 369 -5.42 -5.25 2.29
N LYS A 370 -5.84 -4.21 2.96
CA LYS A 370 -5.29 -2.86 2.84
C LYS A 370 -5.07 -2.27 4.21
N LEU A 371 -4.07 -1.40 4.31
CA LEU A 371 -3.76 -0.66 5.53
C LEU A 371 -4.28 0.78 5.43
N GLY A 372 -4.88 1.30 6.49
CA GLY A 372 -5.32 2.68 6.62
C GLY A 372 -5.85 2.98 8.00
N ASP A 373 -6.05 4.24 8.34
CA ASP A 373 -6.67 4.69 9.58
C ASP A 373 -8.20 4.65 9.44
N LEU A 374 -8.80 3.47 9.74
CA LEU A 374 -10.20 3.19 9.45
C LEU A 374 -11.17 3.64 10.55
N ASP A 375 -10.68 4.10 11.71
CA ASP A 375 -11.51 4.62 12.80
C ASP A 375 -11.08 6.01 13.32
N GLY A 376 -10.07 6.63 12.68
CA GLY A 376 -9.67 8.00 12.90
C GLY A 376 -8.83 8.20 14.17
N ASP A 377 -8.16 7.17 14.68
CA ASP A 377 -7.33 7.26 15.87
C ASP A 377 -5.83 7.53 15.55
N GLY A 378 -5.46 7.50 14.27
CA GLY A 378 -4.13 7.78 13.75
C GLY A 378 -3.21 6.57 13.64
N ASP A 379 -3.64 5.39 14.04
CA ASP A 379 -2.91 4.13 13.89
C ASP A 379 -3.35 3.41 12.59
N LEU A 380 -2.46 2.60 11.99
CA LEU A 380 -2.82 1.84 10.79
C LEU A 380 -3.60 0.57 11.15
N ASP A 381 -4.83 0.49 10.70
CA ASP A 381 -5.70 -0.67 10.77
C ASP A 381 -5.55 -1.59 9.56
N ILE A 382 -6.13 -2.79 9.63
CA ILE A 382 -6.12 -3.75 8.53
C ILE A 382 -7.53 -4.01 8.04
N LEU A 383 -7.86 -3.60 6.82
CA LEU A 383 -9.03 -4.09 6.11
C LEU A 383 -8.77 -5.53 5.66
N MET A 384 -9.66 -6.46 6.02
CA MET A 384 -9.55 -7.87 5.70
C MET A 384 -10.72 -8.33 4.84
N LYS A 385 -10.51 -8.32 3.52
CA LYS A 385 -11.52 -8.76 2.56
C LYS A 385 -11.24 -10.20 2.12
N PRO A 386 -12.13 -11.19 2.40
CA PRO A 386 -12.00 -12.54 1.85
C PRO A 386 -12.39 -12.56 0.36
N TYR A 387 -12.00 -13.62 -0.36
CA TYR A 387 -12.53 -13.89 -1.69
C TYR A 387 -13.88 -14.63 -1.62
N SER A 388 -13.84 -15.92 -1.23
CA SER A 388 -15.04 -16.76 -1.13
C SER A 388 -15.15 -17.52 0.18
N HIS A 389 -14.19 -17.33 1.12
CA HIS A 389 -14.19 -18.00 2.41
C HIS A 389 -15.16 -17.35 3.36
N ARG A 390 -16.21 -18.08 3.75
CA ARG A 390 -17.27 -17.61 4.67
C ARG A 390 -17.91 -16.28 4.22
N THR A 391 -18.01 -16.06 2.92
CA THR A 391 -18.64 -14.87 2.34
C THR A 391 -20.18 -15.01 2.26
N PRO A 392 -20.93 -13.87 2.25
CA PRO A 392 -20.42 -12.49 2.28
C PRO A 392 -19.91 -12.07 3.65
N ARG A 393 -18.76 -11.44 3.69
CA ARG A 393 -18.11 -10.98 4.94
C ARG A 393 -17.08 -9.87 4.64
N VAL A 394 -16.98 -8.94 5.59
CA VAL A 394 -15.86 -7.99 5.69
C VAL A 394 -15.44 -7.94 7.15
N ASP A 395 -14.14 -7.91 7.38
CA ASP A 395 -13.54 -7.73 8.70
C ASP A 395 -12.56 -6.55 8.67
N VAL A 396 -12.41 -5.91 9.83
CA VAL A 396 -11.38 -4.92 10.11
C VAL A 396 -10.65 -5.35 11.38
N LEU A 397 -9.33 -5.31 11.40
CA LEU A 397 -8.54 -5.36 12.62
C LEU A 397 -8.14 -3.95 12.98
N LEU A 398 -8.72 -3.41 14.03
CA LEU A 398 -8.34 -2.13 14.62
C LEU A 398 -7.03 -2.32 15.39
N ASN A 399 -6.07 -1.46 15.11
CA ASN A 399 -4.83 -1.33 15.85
C ASN A 399 -5.13 -0.65 17.20
N CYS A 400 -4.78 -1.28 18.29
CA CYS A 400 -4.99 -0.72 19.64
C CYS A 400 -3.68 -0.23 20.27
N GLY A 401 -2.68 0.04 19.44
CA GLY A 401 -1.35 0.46 19.85
C GLY A 401 -0.50 -0.65 20.47
N LEU A 402 0.72 -0.31 20.83
CA LEU A 402 1.66 -1.22 21.44
C LEU A 402 1.16 -1.71 22.80
N ARG A 403 1.14 -3.01 23.02
CA ARG A 403 0.87 -3.59 24.33
C ARG A 403 1.87 -3.05 25.35
N LYS A 404 1.41 -2.28 26.33
CA LYS A 404 2.20 -2.01 27.51
C LYS A 404 2.43 -3.34 28.21
N LEU A 405 3.67 -3.83 28.22
CA LEU A 405 4.03 -4.96 29.08
C LEU A 405 3.68 -4.54 30.50
N SER A 406 2.63 -5.16 31.09
CA SER A 406 2.31 -4.94 32.49
C SER A 406 3.52 -5.39 33.31
N SER A 407 4.05 -4.47 34.10
CA SER A 407 5.12 -4.74 35.07
C SER A 407 4.60 -5.52 36.30
N ASP A 408 3.56 -6.32 36.13
CA ASP A 408 2.96 -7.10 37.21
C ASP A 408 3.49 -8.54 37.18
N ASN A 409 4.70 -8.70 37.72
CA ASN A 409 5.17 -9.92 38.34
C ASN A 409 6.11 -9.52 39.46
N GLU A 410 5.54 -9.16 40.58
CA GLU A 410 6.17 -9.35 41.91
C GLU A 410 5.38 -10.41 42.70
#